data_2df4a4bde9bd8719a3b46bce280860f7
#
_entry.id   2df4a4bde9bd8719a3b46bce280860f7
#
_cell.length_a   1.000
_cell.length_b   1.000
_cell.length_c   1.000
_cell.angle_alpha   90.00
_cell.angle_beta   90.00
_cell.angle_gamma   90.00
#
_symmetry.space_group_name_H-M   'P 1'
#
loop_
_entity.id
_entity.type
_entity.pdbx_description
1 polymer ?
#
loop_
_entity_poly.entity_id
_entity_poly.type
_entity_poly.pdbx_seq_one_letter_code
_entity_poly.pdbx_strand_id
1 'polypeptide(L)'
;MYQTLMGRDGFRKGMDLYFQRHDGQAVTCDDFLAAMADANNKDLTQFKNWYSQAGTPRVKVQERYDAAKKQYELTLSQTCAPSPGQPEKKPFHIPLKIRLLTKANDQVEKLLELTKETQTWTFDNIEDRPVLSINRDFSAPINLDFEQSEEDLLTLFSSDDDPFNRWESG
;
A
#
# COMPACT_ATOMS: atom_id res chain seq x y z
N MET A 1 7.09 -4.22 -3.33
CA MET A 1 6.85 -2.78 -3.10
C MET A 1 7.46 -1.84 -4.15
N TYR A 2 8.73 -1.97 -4.55
CA TYR A 2 9.30 -1.11 -5.61
C TYR A 2 8.50 -1.15 -6.91
N GLN A 3 8.19 -2.35 -7.40
CA GLN A 3 7.36 -2.51 -8.60
C GLN A 3 5.96 -1.92 -8.41
N THR A 4 5.39 -2.00 -7.21
CA THR A 4 4.11 -1.38 -6.87
C THR A 4 4.17 0.14 -6.97
N LEU A 5 5.25 0.75 -6.46
CA LEU A 5 5.45 2.21 -6.45
C LEU A 5 5.76 2.80 -7.82
N MET A 6 6.46 2.07 -8.67
CA MET A 6 7.05 2.59 -9.92
C MET A 6 6.40 2.00 -11.18
N GLY A 7 5.55 0.99 -11.01
CA GLY A 7 5.07 0.18 -12.12
C GLY A 7 6.17 -0.73 -12.67
N ARG A 8 5.80 -1.58 -13.63
CA ARG A 8 6.70 -2.55 -14.26
C ARG A 8 7.87 -1.88 -15.00
N ASP A 9 7.56 -0.84 -15.76
CA ASP A 9 8.55 -0.15 -16.58
C ASP A 9 9.52 0.67 -15.73
N GLY A 10 9.02 1.35 -14.67
CA GLY A 10 9.86 2.07 -13.73
C GLY A 10 10.79 1.15 -12.95
N PHE A 11 10.28 0.00 -12.52
CA PHE A 11 11.10 -1.01 -11.86
C PHE A 11 12.20 -1.54 -12.81
N ARG A 12 11.86 -1.79 -14.09
CA ARG A 12 12.83 -2.21 -15.09
C ARG A 12 13.93 -1.17 -15.32
N LYS A 13 13.57 0.11 -15.44
CA LYS A 13 14.55 1.21 -15.55
C LYS A 13 15.50 1.26 -14.35
N GLY A 14 14.94 1.08 -13.14
CA GLY A 14 15.75 1.02 -11.91
C GLY A 14 16.73 -0.15 -11.91
N MET A 15 16.29 -1.34 -12.36
CA MET A 15 17.15 -2.51 -12.49
C MET A 15 18.26 -2.29 -13.51
N ASP A 16 17.96 -1.75 -14.68
CA ASP A 16 18.95 -1.48 -15.71
C ASP A 16 20.01 -0.49 -15.21
N LEU A 17 19.61 0.58 -14.50
CA LEU A 17 20.54 1.53 -13.90
C LEU A 17 21.36 0.90 -12.78
N TYR A 18 20.75 0.03 -11.96
CA TYR A 18 21.46 -0.68 -10.90
C TYR A 18 22.57 -1.57 -11.47
N PHE A 19 22.29 -2.36 -12.49
CA PHE A 19 23.31 -3.19 -13.15
C PHE A 19 24.36 -2.34 -13.87
N GLN A 20 23.97 -1.26 -14.53
CA GLN A 20 24.91 -0.36 -15.18
C GLN A 20 25.93 0.23 -14.18
N ARG A 21 25.51 0.54 -12.95
CA ARG A 21 26.37 1.15 -11.93
C ARG A 21 27.20 0.12 -11.18
N HIS A 22 26.66 -1.07 -10.95
CA HIS A 22 27.13 -1.96 -9.90
C HIS A 22 27.39 -3.40 -10.35
N ASP A 23 27.35 -3.70 -11.64
CA ASP A 23 27.63 -5.07 -12.11
C ASP A 23 29.02 -5.54 -11.67
N GLY A 24 29.09 -6.74 -11.10
CA GLY A 24 30.32 -7.32 -10.58
C GLY A 24 30.84 -6.70 -9.26
N GLN A 25 30.11 -5.79 -8.62
CA GLN A 25 30.49 -5.13 -7.36
C GLN A 25 29.72 -5.69 -6.16
N ALA A 26 30.36 -5.66 -4.99
CA ALA A 26 29.68 -5.89 -3.72
C ALA A 26 29.06 -4.56 -3.24
N VAL A 27 27.73 -4.51 -3.17
CA VAL A 27 26.97 -3.30 -2.88
C VAL A 27 25.95 -3.53 -1.76
N THR A 28 25.32 -2.44 -1.31
CA THR A 28 24.37 -2.43 -0.21
C THR A 28 22.94 -2.24 -0.72
N CYS A 29 21.94 -2.38 0.17
CA CYS A 29 20.55 -2.03 -0.13
C CYS A 29 20.39 -0.53 -0.45
N ASP A 30 21.27 0.32 0.08
CA ASP A 30 21.26 1.77 -0.20
C ASP A 30 21.59 2.06 -1.66
N ASP A 31 22.54 1.33 -2.25
CA ASP A 31 22.90 1.47 -3.67
C ASP A 31 21.73 1.04 -4.58
N PHE A 32 21.03 -0.03 -4.20
CA PHE A 32 19.84 -0.47 -4.92
C PHE A 32 18.71 0.57 -4.83
N LEU A 33 18.46 1.09 -3.62
CA LEU A 33 17.45 2.14 -3.40
C LEU A 33 17.76 3.39 -4.19
N ALA A 34 19.05 3.83 -4.21
CA ALA A 34 19.48 4.99 -4.96
C ALA A 34 19.26 4.80 -6.48
N ALA A 35 19.59 3.63 -7.03
CA ALA A 35 19.35 3.35 -8.44
C ALA A 35 17.86 3.37 -8.79
N MET A 36 16.99 2.82 -7.92
CA MET A 36 15.54 2.86 -8.11
C MET A 36 14.98 4.29 -8.05
N ALA A 37 15.46 5.09 -7.09
CA ALA A 37 15.07 6.49 -6.93
C ALA A 37 15.48 7.33 -8.15
N ASP A 38 16.75 7.26 -8.54
CA ASP A 38 17.31 8.06 -9.62
C ASP A 38 16.67 7.75 -10.97
N ALA A 39 16.53 6.45 -11.30
CA ALA A 39 15.94 6.03 -12.57
C ALA A 39 14.50 6.50 -12.77
N ASN A 40 13.76 6.77 -11.66
CA ASN A 40 12.36 7.13 -11.68
C ASN A 40 12.11 8.57 -11.21
N ASN A 41 13.15 9.32 -10.87
CA ASN A 41 13.06 10.65 -10.26
C ASN A 41 12.05 10.67 -9.07
N LYS A 42 12.12 9.64 -8.22
CA LYS A 42 11.21 9.46 -7.08
C LYS A 42 11.99 9.56 -5.77
N ASP A 43 11.50 10.36 -4.83
CA ASP A 43 12.07 10.39 -3.47
C ASP A 43 11.70 9.11 -2.72
N LEU A 44 12.71 8.32 -2.39
CA LEU A 44 12.59 7.09 -1.60
C LEU A 44 13.29 7.20 -0.24
N THR A 45 13.60 8.41 0.21
CA THR A 45 14.29 8.63 1.50
C THR A 45 13.53 7.98 2.65
N GLN A 46 12.22 8.17 2.71
CA GLN A 46 11.39 7.55 3.75
C GLN A 46 11.25 6.04 3.56
N PHE A 47 11.28 5.55 2.31
CA PHE A 47 11.21 4.12 2.02
C PHE A 47 12.38 3.35 2.63
N LYS A 48 13.52 4.01 2.88
CA LYS A 48 14.67 3.43 3.58
C LYS A 48 14.33 2.91 4.98
N ASN A 49 13.27 3.41 5.62
CA ASN A 49 12.83 2.91 6.92
C ASN A 49 12.54 1.39 6.90
N TRP A 50 12.17 0.82 5.76
CA TRP A 50 11.98 -0.63 5.60
C TRP A 50 13.26 -1.44 5.77
N TYR A 51 14.42 -0.84 5.56
CA TYR A 51 15.73 -1.48 5.76
C TYR A 51 16.32 -1.19 7.12
N SER A 52 16.00 -0.03 7.72
CA SER A 52 16.62 0.44 8.95
C SER A 52 15.80 0.17 10.21
N GLN A 53 14.51 -0.08 10.11
CA GLN A 53 13.63 -0.35 11.24
C GLN A 53 13.18 -1.82 11.26
N ALA A 54 13.31 -2.45 12.43
CA ALA A 54 12.80 -3.80 12.66
C ALA A 54 11.29 -3.77 12.96
N GLY A 55 10.62 -4.89 12.72
CA GLY A 55 9.19 -5.06 12.99
C GLY A 55 8.32 -4.89 11.76
N THR A 56 7.07 -5.33 11.88
CA THR A 56 6.05 -5.23 10.83
C THR A 56 5.05 -4.14 11.22
N PRO A 57 4.82 -3.12 10.38
CA PRO A 57 3.83 -2.10 10.68
C PRO A 57 2.42 -2.66 10.69
N ARG A 58 1.62 -2.20 11.65
CA ARG A 58 0.18 -2.41 11.69
C ARG A 58 -0.50 -1.22 11.03
N VAL A 59 -1.42 -1.48 10.13
CA VAL A 59 -2.24 -0.45 9.47
C VAL A 59 -3.68 -0.63 9.89
N LYS A 60 -4.21 0.33 10.64
CA LYS A 60 -5.62 0.41 11.01
C LYS A 60 -6.39 1.12 9.92
N VAL A 61 -7.51 0.52 9.52
CA VAL A 61 -8.42 1.04 8.49
C VAL A 61 -9.68 1.58 9.15
N GLN A 62 -10.08 2.77 8.75
CA GLN A 62 -11.36 3.37 9.11
C GLN A 62 -12.02 3.92 7.85
N GLU A 63 -13.26 3.56 7.64
CA GLU A 63 -14.03 4.00 6.48
C GLU A 63 -15.29 4.76 6.89
N ARG A 64 -15.71 5.70 6.06
CA ARG A 64 -16.94 6.44 6.20
C ARG A 64 -17.56 6.69 4.82
N TYR A 65 -18.84 6.41 4.69
CA TYR A 65 -19.61 6.72 3.49
C TYR A 65 -20.71 7.72 3.79
N ASP A 66 -20.76 8.80 2.99
CA ASP A 66 -21.82 9.81 3.06
C ASP A 66 -22.68 9.70 1.77
N ALA A 67 -23.83 9.04 1.91
CA ALA A 67 -24.73 8.81 0.78
C ALA A 67 -25.29 10.12 0.19
N ALA A 68 -25.47 11.16 1.01
CA ALA A 68 -26.02 12.43 0.55
C ALA A 68 -25.02 13.20 -0.33
N LYS A 69 -23.73 13.05 -0.03
CA LYS A 69 -22.63 13.65 -0.81
C LYS A 69 -22.06 12.71 -1.85
N LYS A 70 -22.47 11.44 -1.88
CA LYS A 70 -21.86 10.37 -2.69
C LYS A 70 -20.34 10.30 -2.50
N GLN A 71 -19.90 10.37 -1.26
CA GLN A 71 -18.50 10.52 -0.90
C GLN A 71 -18.08 9.38 0.04
N TYR A 72 -16.95 8.77 -0.28
CA TYR A 72 -16.32 7.76 0.55
C TYR A 72 -14.98 8.28 1.07
N GLU A 73 -14.79 8.22 2.38
CA GLU A 73 -13.57 8.60 3.08
C GLU A 73 -12.87 7.36 3.63
N LEU A 74 -11.60 7.22 3.30
CA LEU A 74 -10.73 6.17 3.80
C LEU A 74 -9.61 6.79 4.63
N THR A 75 -9.58 6.49 5.92
CA THR A 75 -8.51 6.91 6.83
C THR A 75 -7.66 5.71 7.21
N LEU A 76 -6.37 5.80 6.97
CA LEU A 76 -5.38 4.79 7.32
C LEU A 76 -4.42 5.35 8.37
N SER A 77 -4.19 4.56 9.43
CA SER A 77 -3.23 4.90 10.48
C SER A 77 -2.22 3.78 10.64
N GLN A 78 -0.92 4.12 10.61
CA GLN A 78 0.14 3.14 10.77
C GLN A 78 0.83 3.25 12.12
N THR A 79 1.17 2.12 12.70
CA THR A 79 2.00 2.00 13.91
C THR A 79 2.98 0.84 13.75
N CYS A 80 4.11 0.91 14.43
CA CYS A 80 5.03 -0.22 14.53
C CYS A 80 5.50 -0.35 15.98
N ALA A 81 5.41 -1.55 16.52
CA ALA A 81 5.80 -1.79 17.92
C ALA A 81 7.29 -1.53 18.15
N PRO A 82 7.66 -1.02 19.33
CA PRO A 82 9.06 -0.92 19.74
C PRO A 82 9.76 -2.29 19.65
N SER A 83 11.05 -2.26 19.36
CA SER A 83 11.89 -3.45 19.33
C SER A 83 13.22 -3.16 20.05
N PRO A 84 13.99 -4.19 20.50
CA PRO A 84 15.27 -3.99 21.15
C PRO A 84 16.19 -3.07 20.35
N GLY A 85 16.70 -2.02 20.98
CA GLY A 85 17.52 -0.99 20.33
C GLY A 85 16.78 0.02 19.47
N GLN A 86 15.46 -0.11 19.32
CA GLN A 86 14.61 0.78 18.52
C GLN A 86 13.28 1.07 19.25
N PRO A 87 13.33 1.86 20.35
CA PRO A 87 12.12 2.17 21.13
C PRO A 87 11.13 3.06 20.40
N GLU A 88 11.62 3.90 19.49
CA GLU A 88 10.80 4.78 18.65
C GLU A 88 10.88 4.33 17.19
N LYS A 89 9.75 4.40 16.51
CA LYS A 89 9.62 4.05 15.09
C LYS A 89 9.11 5.26 14.31
N LYS A 90 9.74 5.51 13.17
CA LYS A 90 9.26 6.50 12.21
C LYS A 90 8.23 5.86 11.28
N PRO A 91 7.28 6.64 10.74
CA PRO A 91 6.34 6.12 9.75
C PRO A 91 7.07 5.50 8.56
N PHE A 92 6.55 4.37 8.10
CA PHE A 92 7.01 3.74 6.87
C PHE A 92 6.36 4.41 5.65
N HIS A 93 6.99 4.28 4.50
CA HIS A 93 6.35 4.58 3.22
C HIS A 93 5.69 3.28 2.71
N ILE A 94 4.39 3.16 2.89
CA ILE A 94 3.63 1.94 2.61
C ILE A 94 2.81 2.13 1.32
N PRO A 95 3.13 1.44 0.23
CA PRO A 95 2.29 1.44 -0.97
C PRO A 95 1.13 0.46 -0.80
N LEU A 96 -0.09 0.95 -0.88
CA LEU A 96 -1.30 0.15 -0.73
C LEU A 96 -2.15 0.24 -2.00
N LYS A 97 -2.25 -0.86 -2.72
CA LYS A 97 -3.23 -0.99 -3.78
C LYS A 97 -4.60 -1.21 -3.17
N ILE A 98 -5.55 -0.41 -3.59
CA ILE A 98 -6.94 -0.53 -3.17
C ILE A 98 -7.88 -0.59 -4.37
N ARG A 99 -9.06 -1.14 -4.12
CA ARG A 99 -10.19 -1.07 -5.02
C ARG A 99 -11.48 -0.88 -4.23
N LEU A 100 -12.34 -0.01 -4.72
CA LEU A 100 -13.70 0.15 -4.23
C LEU A 100 -14.63 -0.66 -5.14
N LEU A 101 -15.24 -1.73 -4.59
CA LEU A 101 -16.22 -2.52 -5.31
C LEU A 101 -17.61 -1.91 -5.07
N THR A 102 -18.25 -1.41 -6.13
CA THR A 102 -19.60 -0.84 -6.10
C THR A 102 -20.55 -1.73 -6.89
N LYS A 103 -21.86 -1.64 -6.58
CA LYS A 103 -22.90 -2.36 -7.33
C LYS A 103 -23.01 -1.88 -8.79
N ALA A 104 -22.73 -0.63 -9.04
CA ALA A 104 -22.75 -0.01 -10.37
C ALA A 104 -21.57 -0.42 -11.27
N ASN A 105 -20.66 -1.26 -10.78
CA ASN A 105 -19.45 -1.69 -11.46
C ASN A 105 -18.47 -0.55 -11.84
N ASP A 106 -18.67 0.64 -11.26
CA ASP A 106 -17.73 1.75 -11.32
C ASP A 106 -16.58 1.48 -10.37
N GLN A 107 -15.55 0.84 -10.90
CA GLN A 107 -14.43 0.38 -10.10
C GLN A 107 -13.41 1.49 -9.95
N VAL A 108 -13.25 2.00 -8.74
CA VAL A 108 -12.14 2.90 -8.40
C VAL A 108 -10.96 2.09 -7.92
N GLU A 109 -9.94 1.96 -8.74
CA GLU A 109 -8.67 1.33 -8.34
C GLU A 109 -7.59 2.41 -8.17
N LYS A 110 -6.88 2.38 -7.06
CA LYS A 110 -5.81 3.34 -6.76
C LYS A 110 -4.66 2.70 -6.01
N LEU A 111 -3.47 3.25 -6.26
CA LEU A 111 -2.31 3.09 -5.40
C LEU A 111 -2.27 4.26 -4.41
N LEU A 112 -2.40 3.96 -3.13
CA LEU A 112 -2.23 4.92 -2.04
C LEU A 112 -0.82 4.81 -1.48
N GLU A 113 -0.18 5.94 -1.20
CA GLU A 113 1.12 5.99 -0.54
C GLU A 113 0.92 6.52 0.88
N LEU A 114 0.86 5.62 1.87
CA LEU A 114 0.76 5.99 3.28
C LEU A 114 2.16 6.33 3.79
N THR A 115 2.40 7.63 3.98
CA THR A 115 3.70 8.17 4.39
C THR A 115 3.66 8.87 5.75
N LYS A 116 2.46 9.17 6.26
CA LYS A 116 2.25 9.78 7.57
C LYS A 116 1.74 8.74 8.56
N GLU A 117 1.77 9.06 9.85
CA GLU A 117 1.15 8.23 10.88
C GLU A 117 -0.34 8.01 10.60
N THR A 118 -1.02 9.07 10.13
CA THR A 118 -2.43 9.00 9.71
C THR A 118 -2.64 9.83 8.46
N GLN A 119 -3.33 9.27 7.48
CA GLN A 119 -3.75 9.96 6.25
C GLN A 119 -5.17 9.58 5.89
N THR A 120 -5.90 10.54 5.32
CA THR A 120 -7.27 10.36 4.82
C THR A 120 -7.31 10.65 3.32
N TRP A 121 -7.99 9.79 2.59
CA TRP A 121 -8.30 9.97 1.17
C TRP A 121 -9.80 10.04 1.01
N THR A 122 -10.24 10.92 0.14
CA THR A 122 -11.64 11.15 -0.19
C THR A 122 -11.88 10.77 -1.64
N PHE A 123 -12.96 10.04 -1.88
CA PHE A 123 -13.39 9.60 -3.20
C PHE A 123 -14.81 10.13 -3.42
N ASP A 124 -14.96 10.96 -4.44
CA ASP A 124 -16.24 11.56 -4.81
C ASP A 124 -16.96 10.74 -5.89
N ASN A 125 -18.24 10.99 -6.04
CA ASN A 125 -19.11 10.32 -7.03
C ASN A 125 -19.24 8.81 -6.82
N ILE A 126 -19.23 8.38 -5.58
CA ILE A 126 -19.50 6.99 -5.21
C ILE A 126 -20.99 6.82 -4.94
N GLU A 127 -21.70 6.19 -5.87
CA GLU A 127 -23.18 6.12 -5.85
C GLU A 127 -23.72 5.28 -4.68
N ASP A 128 -23.08 4.15 -4.38
CA ASP A 128 -23.45 3.22 -3.30
C ASP A 128 -22.28 3.03 -2.33
N ARG A 129 -22.57 2.61 -1.08
CA ARG A 129 -21.51 2.21 -0.14
C ARG A 129 -20.64 1.12 -0.80
N PRO A 130 -19.37 1.39 -1.04
CA PRO A 130 -18.49 0.42 -1.68
C PRO A 130 -18.01 -0.62 -0.65
N VAL A 131 -17.57 -1.78 -1.13
CA VAL A 131 -16.75 -2.71 -0.36
C VAL A 131 -15.30 -2.45 -0.67
N LEU A 132 -14.49 -2.22 0.35
CA LEU A 132 -13.06 -1.93 0.21
C LEU A 132 -12.26 -3.23 0.08
N SER A 133 -11.59 -3.39 -1.06
CA SER A 133 -10.49 -4.34 -1.27
C SER A 133 -9.17 -3.61 -1.07
N ILE A 134 -8.38 -4.00 -0.08
CA ILE A 134 -7.14 -3.29 0.32
C ILE A 134 -5.96 -4.25 0.40
N ASN A 135 -4.74 -3.72 0.25
CA ASN A 135 -3.50 -4.47 0.17
C ASN A 135 -3.48 -5.51 -0.96
N ARG A 136 -4.15 -5.18 -2.06
CA ARG A 136 -4.27 -6.03 -3.26
C ARG A 136 -2.90 -6.44 -3.79
N ASP A 137 -2.80 -7.65 -4.34
CA ASP A 137 -1.55 -8.30 -4.77
C ASP A 137 -0.50 -8.37 -3.63
N PHE A 138 -0.94 -8.35 -2.37
CA PHE A 138 -0.03 -8.23 -1.23
C PHE A 138 0.96 -7.07 -1.41
N SER A 139 0.42 -5.89 -1.72
CA SER A 139 1.20 -4.71 -2.15
C SER A 139 2.22 -4.23 -1.11
N ALA A 140 2.00 -4.52 0.18
CA ALA A 140 2.95 -4.26 1.26
C ALA A 140 2.88 -5.34 2.35
N PRO A 141 4.03 -5.72 2.97
CA PRO A 141 4.08 -6.67 4.08
C PRO A 141 3.69 -5.98 5.40
N ILE A 142 2.39 -5.89 5.65
CA ILE A 142 1.81 -5.22 6.81
C ILE A 142 0.87 -6.16 7.57
N ASN A 143 0.60 -5.82 8.84
CA ASN A 143 -0.53 -6.38 9.58
C ASN A 143 -1.73 -5.44 9.40
N LEU A 144 -2.74 -5.89 8.69
CA LEU A 144 -3.95 -5.12 8.47
C LEU A 144 -4.88 -5.27 9.68
N ASP A 145 -5.37 -4.14 10.20
CA ASP A 145 -6.35 -4.05 11.30
C ASP A 145 -7.61 -3.41 10.72
N PHE A 146 -8.49 -4.27 10.21
CA PHE A 146 -9.70 -3.86 9.49
C PHE A 146 -10.85 -4.80 9.82
N GLU A 147 -11.88 -4.28 10.47
CA GLU A 147 -13.11 -5.00 10.74
C GLU A 147 -14.08 -4.82 9.57
N GLN A 148 -14.33 -5.91 8.86
CA GLN A 148 -15.31 -5.96 7.78
C GLN A 148 -16.51 -6.80 8.19
N SER A 149 -17.70 -6.45 7.67
CA SER A 149 -18.90 -7.25 7.89
C SER A 149 -18.83 -8.58 7.13
N GLU A 150 -19.59 -9.58 7.58
CA GLU A 150 -19.72 -10.86 6.86
C GLU A 150 -20.18 -10.65 5.41
N GLU A 151 -21.07 -9.68 5.16
CA GLU A 151 -21.55 -9.34 3.82
C GLU A 151 -20.42 -8.77 2.94
N ASP A 152 -19.56 -7.91 3.51
CA ASP A 152 -18.40 -7.37 2.80
C ASP A 152 -17.41 -8.49 2.47
N LEU A 153 -17.11 -9.38 3.43
CA LEU A 153 -16.21 -10.52 3.23
C LEU A 153 -16.75 -11.49 2.16
N LEU A 154 -18.05 -11.80 2.18
CA LEU A 154 -18.68 -12.62 1.14
C LEU A 154 -18.61 -11.96 -0.24
N THR A 155 -18.75 -10.64 -0.29
CA THR A 155 -18.62 -9.87 -1.54
C THR A 155 -17.18 -9.95 -2.08
N LEU A 156 -16.18 -9.77 -1.23
CA LEU A 156 -14.77 -9.91 -1.61
C LEU A 156 -14.47 -11.33 -2.07
N PHE A 157 -14.89 -12.34 -1.31
CA PHE A 157 -14.66 -13.74 -1.66
C PHE A 157 -15.25 -14.12 -3.03
N SER A 158 -16.47 -13.64 -3.33
CA SER A 158 -17.18 -14.01 -4.56
C SER A 158 -16.83 -13.15 -5.77
N SER A 159 -16.56 -11.87 -5.57
CA SER A 159 -16.54 -10.86 -6.64
C SER A 159 -15.23 -10.10 -6.81
N ASP A 160 -14.30 -10.18 -5.86
CA ASP A 160 -12.98 -9.58 -6.06
C ASP A 160 -12.18 -10.36 -7.11
N ASP A 161 -11.47 -9.66 -7.98
CA ASP A 161 -10.57 -10.28 -8.96
C ASP A 161 -9.15 -10.49 -8.43
N ASP A 162 -8.86 -9.95 -7.21
CA ASP A 162 -7.58 -10.16 -6.55
C ASP A 162 -7.54 -11.52 -5.83
N PRO A 163 -6.66 -12.45 -6.22
CA PRO A 163 -6.61 -13.78 -5.61
C PRO A 163 -6.21 -13.75 -4.13
N PHE A 164 -5.38 -12.78 -3.72
CA PHE A 164 -4.93 -12.65 -2.34
C PHE A 164 -6.10 -12.23 -1.44
N ASN A 165 -6.85 -11.18 -1.82
CA ASN A 165 -7.99 -10.72 -1.04
C ASN A 165 -9.13 -11.75 -1.00
N ARG A 166 -9.36 -12.47 -2.09
CA ARG A 166 -10.31 -13.59 -2.08
C ARG A 166 -9.94 -14.67 -1.08
N TRP A 167 -8.67 -15.01 -0.99
CA TRP A 167 -8.18 -16.00 -0.03
C TRP A 167 -8.27 -15.49 1.41
N GLU A 168 -7.92 -14.24 1.67
CA GLU A 168 -8.01 -13.61 3.00
C GLU A 168 -9.45 -13.50 3.51
N SER A 169 -10.44 -13.36 2.60
CA SER A 169 -11.86 -13.20 2.92
C SER A 169 -12.60 -14.53 3.17
N GLY A 170 -11.99 -15.68 2.88
CA GLY A 170 -12.55 -17.03 3.07
C GLY A 170 -12.12 -17.65 4.37
#